data_2b318d479eb4fc8e9937371665f78aeb
#
_entry.id   2b318d479eb4fc8e9937371665f78aeb
#
_cell.length_a   1.000
_cell.length_b   1.000
_cell.length_c   1.000
_cell.angle_alpha   90.00
_cell.angle_beta   90.00
_cell.angle_gamma   90.00
#
_symmetry.space_group_name_H-M   'P 1'
#
loop_
_entity.id
_entity.type
_entity.pdbx_description
1 polymer ?
#
loop_
_entity_poly.entity_id
_entity_poly.type
_entity_poly.pdbx_seq_one_letter_code
_entity_poly.pdbx_strand_id
1 'polypeptide(L)'
;RQYSIKEDCKVVLGGYSLAGLFALWAATRTDTMYGVAAASPSVWFPGWPGYEAAHPIQTQRVYLSLGDREEHTKKQTMASVGDNIRALHSALTRHGTACTLEWNTGGHFKDVDPRTARAFAWVMEGKQ
;
A
#
# COMPACT_ATOMS: atom_id res chain seq x y z
N ARG A 1 8.54 -22.08 -20.40
CA ARG A 1 9.77 -21.46 -19.91
C ARG A 1 9.68 -21.14 -18.43
N GLN A 2 10.69 -21.46 -17.72
CA GLN A 2 10.74 -21.24 -16.28
C GLN A 2 11.78 -20.19 -15.93
N TYR A 3 11.46 -19.42 -14.89
CA TYR A 3 12.39 -18.48 -14.30
C TYR A 3 12.68 -18.92 -12.88
N SER A 4 13.93 -18.86 -12.49
CA SER A 4 14.33 -19.14 -11.13
C SER A 4 14.56 -17.85 -10.38
N ILE A 5 14.04 -17.79 -9.17
CA ILE A 5 14.27 -16.66 -8.27
C ILE A 5 15.23 -17.16 -7.19
N LYS A 6 16.31 -16.41 -6.96
CA LYS A 6 17.26 -16.77 -5.90
C LYS A 6 16.57 -16.74 -4.55
N GLU A 7 16.91 -17.67 -3.67
CA GLU A 7 16.29 -17.77 -2.34
C GLU A 7 16.48 -16.50 -1.50
N ASP A 8 17.58 -15.80 -1.69
CA ASP A 8 17.88 -14.58 -0.95
C ASP A 8 17.29 -13.32 -1.60
N CYS A 9 16.57 -13.46 -2.71
CA CYS A 9 15.92 -12.32 -3.33
C CYS A 9 14.74 -11.83 -2.51
N LYS A 10 14.63 -10.51 -2.38
CA LYS A 10 13.49 -9.86 -1.74
C LYS A 10 12.52 -9.42 -2.82
N VAL A 11 11.28 -9.88 -2.72
CA VAL A 11 10.25 -9.54 -3.69
C VAL A 11 9.42 -8.38 -3.14
N VAL A 12 9.36 -7.28 -3.88
CA VAL A 12 8.57 -6.11 -3.53
C VAL A 12 7.55 -5.88 -4.63
N LEU A 13 6.30 -5.78 -4.25
CA LEU A 13 5.23 -5.44 -5.19
C LEU A 13 4.68 -4.08 -4.83
N GLY A 14 4.30 -3.31 -5.83
CA GLY A 14 3.77 -1.99 -5.55
C GLY A 14 3.16 -1.34 -6.76
N GLY A 15 2.63 -0.16 -6.54
CA GLY A 15 2.04 0.63 -7.59
C GLY A 15 1.27 1.82 -7.04
N TYR A 16 0.59 2.50 -7.94
CA TYR A 16 -0.18 3.70 -7.65
C TYR A 16 -1.66 3.42 -7.86
N SER A 17 -2.52 3.97 -7.01
CA SER A 17 -3.97 3.88 -7.17
C SER A 17 -4.46 2.42 -7.11
N LEU A 18 -5.14 1.93 -8.13
CA LEU A 18 -5.62 0.54 -8.17
C LEU A 18 -4.47 -0.46 -8.16
N ALA A 19 -3.34 -0.13 -8.77
CA ALA A 19 -2.17 -1.00 -8.70
C ALA A 19 -1.64 -1.11 -7.27
N GLY A 20 -1.71 -0.04 -6.49
CA GLY A 20 -1.37 -0.07 -5.07
C GLY A 20 -2.33 -0.96 -4.28
N LEU A 21 -3.62 -0.87 -4.57
CA LEU A 21 -4.61 -1.75 -3.95
C LEU A 21 -4.36 -3.21 -4.32
N PHE A 22 -4.05 -3.48 -5.58
CA PHE A 22 -3.74 -4.84 -6.02
C PHE A 22 -2.55 -5.42 -5.25
N ALA A 23 -1.51 -4.61 -5.05
CA ALA A 23 -0.34 -5.05 -4.29
C ALA A 23 -0.71 -5.41 -2.84
N LEU A 24 -1.55 -4.60 -2.20
CA LEU A 24 -2.03 -4.91 -0.85
C LEU A 24 -2.86 -6.20 -0.84
N TRP A 25 -3.74 -6.36 -1.83
CA TRP A 25 -4.54 -7.57 -1.94
C TRP A 25 -3.65 -8.81 -2.13
N ALA A 26 -2.66 -8.72 -3.01
CA ALA A 26 -1.74 -9.84 -3.24
C ALA A 26 -1.04 -10.25 -1.95
N ALA A 27 -0.71 -9.28 -1.10
CA ALA A 27 -0.06 -9.57 0.17
C ALA A 27 -0.97 -10.27 1.19
N THR A 28 -2.27 -10.31 0.94
CA THR A 28 -3.18 -11.14 1.75
C THR A 28 -3.22 -12.59 1.27
N ARG A 29 -2.69 -12.85 0.07
CA ARG A 29 -2.77 -14.17 -0.59
C ARG A 29 -1.47 -14.96 -0.52
N THR A 30 -0.37 -14.31 -0.17
CA THR A 30 0.93 -14.98 -0.10
C THR A 30 1.79 -14.31 0.97
N ASP A 31 2.68 -15.08 1.57
CA ASP A 31 3.66 -14.58 2.53
C ASP A 31 5.07 -14.47 1.96
N THR A 32 5.20 -14.64 0.65
CA THR A 32 6.52 -14.65 0.00
C THR A 32 7.08 -13.27 -0.31
N MET A 33 6.26 -12.22 -0.18
CA MET A 33 6.73 -10.86 -0.45
C MET A 33 7.44 -10.26 0.75
N TYR A 34 8.55 -9.60 0.48
CA TYR A 34 9.26 -8.82 1.49
C TYR A 34 8.50 -7.55 1.87
N GLY A 35 7.95 -6.87 0.89
CA GLY A 35 7.26 -5.62 1.17
C GLY A 35 6.30 -5.20 0.07
N VAL A 36 5.46 -4.24 0.42
CA VAL A 36 4.48 -3.62 -0.48
C VAL A 36 4.72 -2.13 -0.51
N ALA A 37 4.85 -1.59 -1.72
CA ALA A 37 5.00 -0.15 -1.97
C ALA A 37 3.69 0.37 -2.57
N ALA A 38 2.77 0.82 -1.72
CA ALA A 38 1.45 1.25 -2.15
C ALA A 38 1.32 2.78 -2.07
N ALA A 39 1.49 3.44 -3.20
CA ALA A 39 1.34 4.88 -3.30
C ALA A 39 -0.10 5.21 -3.65
N SER A 40 -0.75 5.99 -2.81
CA SER A 40 -2.14 6.42 -3.00
C SER A 40 -3.08 5.26 -3.38
N PRO A 41 -3.04 4.14 -2.64
CA PRO A 41 -3.84 2.97 -3.02
C PRO A 41 -5.33 3.25 -2.91
N SER A 42 -6.11 2.64 -3.78
CA SER A 42 -7.56 2.84 -3.85
C SER A 42 -8.29 2.09 -2.73
N VAL A 43 -7.92 2.35 -1.48
CA VAL A 43 -8.49 1.64 -0.32
C VAL A 43 -9.94 2.01 -0.04
N TRP A 44 -10.49 2.94 -0.80
CA TRP A 44 -11.92 3.25 -0.81
C TRP A 44 -12.74 2.22 -1.59
N PHE A 45 -12.08 1.32 -2.32
CA PHE A 45 -12.74 0.37 -3.21
C PHE A 45 -13.79 -0.44 -2.43
N PRO A 46 -15.02 -0.57 -2.99
CA PRO A 46 -16.10 -1.26 -2.28
C PRO A 46 -15.71 -2.67 -1.87
N GLY A 47 -15.95 -3.00 -0.60
CA GLY A 47 -15.65 -4.32 -0.05
C GLY A 47 -14.23 -4.49 0.47
N TRP A 48 -13.30 -3.58 0.13
CA TRP A 48 -11.91 -3.74 0.58
C TRP A 48 -11.76 -3.70 2.10
N PRO A 49 -12.34 -2.72 2.83
CA PRO A 49 -12.13 -2.68 4.28
C PRO A 49 -12.60 -3.96 4.98
N GLY A 50 -13.74 -4.51 4.56
CA GLY A 50 -14.22 -5.76 5.14
C GLY A 50 -13.36 -6.95 4.78
N TYR A 51 -12.90 -7.01 3.52
CA TYR A 51 -12.00 -8.06 3.09
C TYR A 51 -10.68 -8.02 3.87
N GLU A 52 -10.08 -6.84 3.99
CA GLU A 52 -8.80 -6.66 4.69
C GLU A 52 -8.90 -7.07 6.16
N ALA A 53 -10.00 -6.72 6.81
CA ALA A 53 -10.21 -7.09 8.21
C ALA A 53 -10.26 -8.62 8.39
N ALA A 54 -10.80 -9.34 7.40
CA ALA A 54 -10.93 -10.80 7.45
C ALA A 54 -9.70 -11.54 6.91
N HIS A 55 -8.86 -10.87 6.12
CA HIS A 55 -7.71 -11.48 5.45
C HIS A 55 -6.45 -10.65 5.71
N PRO A 56 -5.69 -10.98 6.76
CA PRO A 56 -4.52 -10.17 7.14
C PRO A 56 -3.47 -10.09 6.04
N ILE A 57 -2.85 -8.93 5.93
CA ILE A 57 -1.70 -8.72 5.06
C ILE A 57 -0.51 -9.44 5.69
N GLN A 58 0.19 -10.24 4.89
CA GLN A 58 1.21 -11.18 5.39
C GLN A 58 2.63 -10.72 5.15
N THR A 59 2.81 -9.54 4.58
CA THR A 59 4.16 -9.01 4.35
C THR A 59 4.67 -8.26 5.57
N GLN A 60 5.99 -8.18 5.71
CA GLN A 60 6.59 -7.59 6.91
C GLN A 60 6.85 -6.09 6.79
N ARG A 61 6.71 -5.52 5.60
CA ARG A 61 7.03 -4.11 5.39
C ARG A 61 6.06 -3.50 4.38
N VAL A 62 5.38 -2.44 4.78
CA VAL A 62 4.34 -1.81 3.94
C VAL A 62 4.52 -0.30 3.95
N TYR A 63 4.61 0.28 2.77
CA TYR A 63 4.55 1.73 2.60
C TYR A 63 3.17 2.11 2.08
N LEU A 64 2.59 3.11 2.74
CA LEU A 64 1.32 3.71 2.33
C LEU A 64 1.53 5.20 2.15
N SER A 65 0.88 5.79 1.17
CA SER A 65 0.84 7.25 1.05
C SER A 65 -0.51 7.70 0.54
N LEU A 66 -0.80 8.98 0.75
CA LEU A 66 -2.03 9.59 0.27
C LEU A 66 -1.78 11.08 0.08
N GLY A 67 -2.41 11.66 -0.95
CA GLY A 67 -2.43 13.10 -1.10
C GLY A 67 -3.40 13.70 -0.09
N ASP A 68 -3.04 14.84 0.50
CA ASP A 68 -3.83 15.42 1.60
C ASP A 68 -5.18 15.98 1.14
N ARG A 69 -5.43 16.05 -0.16
CA ARG A 69 -6.72 16.48 -0.71
C ARG A 69 -7.58 15.33 -1.24
N GLU A 70 -7.08 14.11 -1.22
CA GLU A 70 -7.80 12.98 -1.81
C GLU A 70 -9.08 12.65 -1.05
N GLU A 71 -9.09 12.80 0.26
CA GLU A 71 -10.29 12.54 1.07
C GLU A 71 -11.32 13.67 0.99
N HIS A 72 -10.96 14.81 0.39
CA HIS A 72 -11.85 15.96 0.24
C HIS A 72 -12.54 16.02 -1.12
N THR A 73 -12.63 14.86 -1.78
CA THR A 73 -13.35 14.75 -3.04
C THR A 73 -14.86 14.84 -2.84
N LYS A 74 -15.57 15.28 -3.87
CA LYS A 74 -17.04 15.34 -3.84
C LYS A 74 -17.70 13.97 -3.96
N LYS A 75 -16.97 12.96 -4.41
CA LYS A 75 -17.50 11.59 -4.52
C LYS A 75 -17.36 10.89 -3.18
N GLN A 76 -18.47 10.68 -2.49
CA GLN A 76 -18.48 10.15 -1.13
C GLN A 76 -17.80 8.78 -1.02
N THR A 77 -17.98 7.90 -2.01
CA THR A 77 -17.31 6.60 -1.99
C THR A 77 -15.81 6.75 -1.90
N MET A 78 -15.25 7.68 -2.69
CA MET A 78 -13.81 7.90 -2.72
C MET A 78 -13.32 8.71 -1.52
N ALA A 79 -14.20 9.52 -0.91
CA ALA A 79 -13.81 10.33 0.23
C ALA A 79 -13.43 9.50 1.46
N SER A 80 -13.91 8.25 1.55
CA SER A 80 -13.57 7.35 2.64
C SER A 80 -12.10 6.92 2.63
N VAL A 81 -11.35 7.25 1.58
CA VAL A 81 -9.95 6.82 1.42
C VAL A 81 -9.09 7.25 2.59
N GLY A 82 -9.30 8.46 3.13
CA GLY A 82 -8.49 8.96 4.23
C GLY A 82 -8.67 8.13 5.49
N ASP A 83 -9.92 7.91 5.89
CA ASP A 83 -10.21 7.10 7.07
C ASP A 83 -9.76 5.65 6.89
N ASN A 84 -9.98 5.10 5.70
CA ASN A 84 -9.59 3.72 5.42
C ASN A 84 -8.08 3.51 5.48
N ILE A 85 -7.31 4.46 4.94
CA ILE A 85 -5.85 4.31 4.96
C ILE A 85 -5.28 4.50 6.36
N ARG A 86 -5.88 5.39 7.17
CA ARG A 86 -5.48 5.54 8.57
C ARG A 86 -5.76 4.26 9.36
N ALA A 87 -6.93 3.67 9.14
CA ALA A 87 -7.29 2.41 9.80
C ALA A 87 -6.36 1.28 9.40
N LEU A 88 -6.02 1.18 8.12
CA LEU A 88 -5.10 0.16 7.63
C LEU A 88 -3.71 0.33 8.25
N HIS A 89 -3.20 1.55 8.28
CA HIS A 89 -1.90 1.84 8.89
C HIS A 89 -1.89 1.44 10.37
N SER A 90 -2.95 1.80 11.11
CA SER A 90 -3.07 1.44 12.52
C SER A 90 -3.10 -0.07 12.73
N ALA A 91 -3.86 -0.79 11.90
CA ALA A 91 -3.97 -2.24 12.01
C ALA A 91 -2.63 -2.92 11.75
N LEU A 92 -1.93 -2.51 10.70
CA LEU A 92 -0.63 -3.07 10.36
C LEU A 92 0.41 -2.81 11.45
N THR A 93 0.41 -1.60 12.00
CA THR A 93 1.32 -1.24 13.09
C THR A 93 1.07 -2.09 14.32
N ARG A 94 -0.21 -2.32 14.67
CA ARG A 94 -0.56 -3.17 15.81
C ARG A 94 -0.14 -4.62 15.62
N HIS A 95 -0.09 -5.10 14.39
CA HIS A 95 0.37 -6.46 14.07
C HIS A 95 1.88 -6.60 14.05
N GLY A 96 2.62 -5.51 14.23
CA GLY A 96 4.07 -5.55 14.20
C GLY A 96 4.67 -5.42 12.81
N THR A 97 3.86 -5.12 11.80
CA THR A 97 4.35 -4.83 10.45
C THR A 97 5.10 -3.50 10.46
N ALA A 98 6.26 -3.44 9.82
CA ALA A 98 6.96 -2.18 9.61
C ALA A 98 6.17 -1.38 8.57
N CYS A 99 5.36 -0.44 9.03
CA CYS A 99 4.44 0.30 8.17
C CYS A 99 4.57 1.79 8.38
N THR A 100 4.62 2.53 7.28
CA THR A 100 4.58 3.99 7.33
C THR A 100 3.41 4.50 6.48
N LEU A 101 2.90 5.66 6.86
CA LEU A 101 1.89 6.39 6.09
C LEU A 101 2.41 7.79 5.85
N GLU A 102 2.71 8.09 4.60
CA GLU A 102 3.23 9.41 4.21
C GLU A 102 2.12 10.23 3.55
N TRP A 103 1.95 11.47 4.01
CA TRP A 103 1.00 12.40 3.42
C TRP A 103 1.73 13.31 2.44
N ASN A 104 1.18 13.41 1.22
CA ASN A 104 1.75 14.26 0.18
C ASN A 104 0.81 15.45 -0.07
N THR A 105 1.37 16.55 -0.55
CA THR A 105 0.57 17.72 -0.89
C THR A 105 -0.22 17.46 -2.17
N GLY A 106 -1.53 17.68 -2.13
CA GLY A 106 -2.36 17.69 -3.33
C GLY A 106 -3.30 16.52 -3.46
N GLY A 107 -3.85 16.38 -4.66
CA GLY A 107 -4.83 15.35 -4.98
C GLY A 107 -4.20 14.09 -5.55
N HIS A 108 -5.07 13.26 -6.13
CA HIS A 108 -4.69 11.91 -6.55
C HIS A 108 -3.70 11.88 -7.71
N PHE A 109 -3.71 12.88 -8.56
CA PHE A 109 -2.89 12.87 -9.78
C PHE A 109 -1.66 13.76 -9.71
N LYS A 110 -1.34 14.26 -8.54
CA LYS A 110 -0.15 15.12 -8.38
C LYS A 110 1.08 14.29 -8.06
N ASP A 111 2.14 14.52 -8.83
CA ASP A 111 3.47 13.92 -8.60
C ASP A 111 3.44 12.39 -8.53
N VAL A 112 2.71 11.76 -9.44
CA VAL A 112 2.52 10.30 -9.44
C VAL A 112 3.86 9.56 -9.48
N ASP A 113 4.76 9.93 -10.40
CA ASP A 113 6.03 9.24 -10.56
C ASP A 113 6.95 9.40 -9.35
N PRO A 114 7.21 10.63 -8.84
CA PRO A 114 8.02 10.78 -7.63
C PRO A 114 7.42 10.07 -6.41
N ARG A 115 6.10 10.11 -6.26
CA ARG A 115 5.42 9.46 -5.13
C ARG A 115 5.57 7.95 -5.18
N THR A 116 5.45 7.38 -6.37
CA THR A 116 5.64 5.94 -6.58
C THR A 116 7.10 5.54 -6.32
N ALA A 117 8.03 6.34 -6.83
CA ALA A 117 9.46 6.07 -6.62
C ALA A 117 9.82 6.09 -5.13
N ARG A 118 9.28 7.04 -4.37
CA ARG A 118 9.53 7.11 -2.92
C ARG A 118 8.99 5.87 -2.21
N ALA A 119 7.85 5.35 -2.67
CA ALA A 119 7.26 4.16 -2.07
C ALA A 119 8.21 2.96 -2.18
N PHE A 120 8.71 2.70 -3.39
CA PHE A 120 9.65 1.61 -3.59
C PHE A 120 10.96 1.84 -2.85
N ALA A 121 11.47 3.07 -2.85
CA ALA A 121 12.72 3.39 -2.16
C ALA A 121 12.62 3.09 -0.67
N TRP A 122 11.53 3.52 -0.03
CA TRP A 122 11.33 3.27 1.39
C TRP A 122 11.31 1.78 1.72
N VAL A 123 10.57 1.01 0.92
CA VAL A 123 10.47 -0.44 1.17
C VAL A 123 11.83 -1.09 0.97
N MET A 124 12.54 -0.72 -0.09
CA MET A 124 13.82 -1.34 -0.41
C MET A 124 14.94 -0.96 0.55
N GLU A 125 14.88 0.21 1.18
CA GLU A 125 15.87 0.63 2.17
C GLU A 125 15.92 -0.32 3.38
N GLY A 126 14.83 -0.98 3.68
CA GLY A 126 14.77 -1.94 4.77
C GLY A 126 15.40 -3.29 4.48
N LYS A 127 15.99 -3.48 3.30
CA LYS A 127 16.52 -4.78 2.87
C LYS A 127 17.91 -5.11 3.40
N GLN A 128 18.46 -4.29 4.22
CA GLN A 128 19.81 -4.51 4.73
C GLN A 128 19.96 -5.74 5.61
#